data_ae031cdb22974925a6ad82135cff7751
#
_entry.id   ae031cdb22974925a6ad82135cff7751
#
_cell.length_a   1.000
_cell.length_b   1.000
_cell.length_c   1.000
_cell.angle_alpha   90.00
_cell.angle_beta   90.00
_cell.angle_gamma   90.00
#
_symmetry.space_group_name_H-M   'P 1'
#
loop_
_entity.id
_entity.type
_entity.pdbx_description
1 polymer ?
#
loop_
_entity_poly.entity_id
_entity_poly.type
_entity_poly.pdbx_seq_one_letter_code
_entity_poly.pdbx_strand_id
1 'polypeptide(L)'
;MPSFLFSPLKSVVVALLLVTVCAVSCKRDGAKTTASNPASTAAVKAQFDVLQDSVDLKWRNMTESDDQKIGVTRLLLRELQGKPGIDAAQVQGLDQANARLKKRRYTQLTMSNSTLIDQYDNAQDSLLKAVYPVASPNGNAPSENARNFVEGIQQLDAGVVGFRVQYNQAVRQYNDYLKLHQAELQSLGGKYAGVKPLPVF
;
A
#
# COMPACT_ATOMS: atom_id res chain seq x y z
N MET A 1 -50.70 -41.88 -21.72
CA MET A 1 -51.90 -42.35 -20.97
C MET A 1 -51.43 -43.03 -19.70
N PRO A 2 -51.94 -42.80 -18.52
CA PRO A 2 -53.13 -42.02 -18.18
C PRO A 2 -52.89 -40.88 -17.16
N SER A 3 -53.83 -40.00 -17.21
CA SER A 3 -54.25 -38.95 -16.33
C SER A 3 -54.69 -39.42 -14.93
N PHE A 4 -54.52 -38.60 -13.88
CA PHE A 4 -55.36 -38.48 -12.70
C PHE A 4 -55.09 -37.12 -12.06
N LEU A 5 -55.95 -36.15 -12.25
CA LEU A 5 -57.18 -35.73 -11.57
C LEU A 5 -56.95 -35.23 -10.11
N PHE A 6 -57.02 -33.93 -9.99
CA PHE A 6 -57.69 -33.07 -9.00
C PHE A 6 -58.10 -33.62 -7.64
N SER A 7 -57.72 -32.88 -6.63
CA SER A 7 -58.68 -32.50 -5.57
C SER A 7 -58.25 -31.18 -4.87
N PRO A 8 -59.02 -30.11 -5.00
CA PRO A 8 -58.89 -28.91 -4.18
C PRO A 8 -59.96 -29.00 -3.08
N LEU A 9 -59.59 -28.90 -1.87
CA LEU A 9 -60.50 -28.47 -0.78
C LEU A 9 -59.91 -28.81 0.59
N LYS A 10 -58.97 -28.07 1.10
CA LYS A 10 -58.67 -28.01 2.56
C LYS A 10 -57.64 -26.95 2.87
N SER A 11 -57.86 -25.72 2.47
CA SER A 11 -56.95 -24.61 2.86
C SER A 11 -57.70 -23.31 3.06
N VAL A 12 -58.74 -23.30 3.82
CA VAL A 12 -59.52 -22.07 4.13
C VAL A 12 -59.65 -21.78 5.62
N VAL A 13 -58.96 -22.44 6.50
CA VAL A 13 -59.20 -22.25 7.97
C VAL A 13 -57.96 -21.80 8.77
N VAL A 14 -56.85 -21.43 8.19
CA VAL A 14 -55.66 -20.99 8.97
C VAL A 14 -55.24 -19.55 8.71
N ALA A 15 -56.08 -18.72 8.14
CA ALA A 15 -55.74 -17.33 7.80
C ALA A 15 -56.49 -16.32 8.70
N LEU A 16 -56.58 -16.55 10.00
CA LEU A 16 -57.19 -15.52 10.88
C LEU A 16 -56.63 -15.59 12.30
N LEU A 17 -55.34 -15.42 12.49
CA LEU A 17 -54.79 -15.08 13.82
C LEU A 17 -53.39 -14.55 13.65
N LEU A 18 -53.16 -13.39 14.22
CA LEU A 18 -51.86 -12.69 14.43
C LEU A 18 -51.53 -11.52 13.49
N VAL A 19 -52.36 -10.50 13.55
CA VAL A 19 -51.87 -9.12 13.39
C VAL A 19 -51.98 -8.43 14.75
N THR A 20 -51.04 -8.71 15.64
CA THR A 20 -50.75 -7.84 16.78
C THR A 20 -49.50 -6.99 16.40
N VAL A 21 -49.77 -5.83 15.85
CA VAL A 21 -48.75 -4.79 15.63
C VAL A 21 -48.33 -4.26 17.00
N CYS A 22 -47.20 -4.71 17.50
CA CYS A 22 -46.48 -4.02 18.57
C CYS A 22 -45.85 -2.78 17.98
N ALA A 23 -46.55 -1.66 18.04
CA ALA A 23 -45.98 -0.32 17.88
C ALA A 23 -45.02 -0.06 19.05
N VAL A 24 -43.76 -0.50 18.93
CA VAL A 24 -42.70 -0.03 19.82
C VAL A 24 -42.34 1.36 19.35
N SER A 25 -42.94 2.34 20.00
CA SER A 25 -42.56 3.75 19.92
C SER A 25 -41.11 3.91 20.38
N CYS A 26 -40.16 3.97 19.46
CA CYS A 26 -38.80 4.44 19.76
C CYS A 26 -38.88 5.92 20.13
N LYS A 27 -38.96 6.25 21.40
CA LYS A 27 -38.61 7.55 21.92
C LYS A 27 -37.15 7.81 21.52
N ARG A 28 -36.92 8.76 20.64
CA ARG A 28 -35.62 9.41 20.44
C ARG A 28 -35.33 10.20 21.72
N ASP A 29 -34.73 9.57 22.69
CA ASP A 29 -34.04 10.28 23.77
C ASP A 29 -32.75 10.85 23.22
N GLY A 30 -32.53 12.14 23.52
CA GLY A 30 -31.40 12.92 23.04
C GLY A 30 -30.04 12.27 23.25
N ALA A 31 -29.11 12.60 22.39
CA ALA A 31 -27.73 12.11 22.38
C ALA A 31 -27.09 12.12 23.78
N LYS A 32 -27.24 11.03 24.51
CA LYS A 32 -26.37 10.73 25.63
C LYS A 32 -25.02 10.37 25.01
N THR A 33 -24.00 11.14 25.33
CA THR A 33 -22.60 10.73 25.20
C THR A 33 -22.49 9.32 25.78
N THR A 34 -22.49 8.32 24.90
CA THR A 34 -22.28 6.92 25.30
C THR A 34 -20.90 6.84 25.93
N ALA A 35 -20.85 6.61 27.22
CA ALA A 35 -19.62 6.24 27.91
C ALA A 35 -19.02 5.07 27.13
N SER A 36 -17.80 5.22 26.64
CA SER A 36 -17.10 4.20 25.83
C SER A 36 -17.03 2.92 26.66
N ASN A 37 -17.63 1.83 26.14
CA ASN A 37 -17.54 0.53 26.78
C ASN A 37 -16.06 0.08 26.75
N PRO A 38 -15.41 -0.20 27.92
CA PRO A 38 -14.01 -0.60 27.97
C PRO A 38 -13.66 -1.78 27.05
N ALA A 39 -14.59 -2.74 26.87
CA ALA A 39 -14.42 -3.84 25.93
C ALA A 39 -14.39 -3.37 24.47
N SER A 40 -15.18 -2.35 24.10
CA SER A 40 -15.13 -1.77 22.75
C SER A 40 -13.85 -0.97 22.51
N THR A 41 -13.36 -0.27 23.53
CA THR A 41 -12.11 0.49 23.47
C THR A 41 -10.90 -0.43 23.27
N ALA A 42 -10.87 -1.60 23.93
CA ALA A 42 -9.82 -2.60 23.73
C ALA A 42 -9.86 -3.20 22.30
N ALA A 43 -11.05 -3.47 21.77
CA ALA A 43 -11.22 -3.93 20.40
C ALA A 43 -10.79 -2.86 19.38
N VAL A 44 -11.15 -1.59 19.61
CA VAL A 44 -10.71 -0.45 18.78
C VAL A 44 -9.20 -0.34 18.77
N LYS A 45 -8.55 -0.45 19.94
CA LYS A 45 -7.09 -0.45 20.03
C LYS A 45 -6.47 -1.58 19.22
N ALA A 46 -6.94 -2.82 19.40
CA ALA A 46 -6.38 -3.99 18.72
C ALA A 46 -6.51 -3.85 17.19
N GLN A 47 -7.66 -3.43 16.69
CA GLN A 47 -7.87 -3.22 15.26
C GLN A 47 -7.01 -2.07 14.71
N PHE A 48 -6.86 -0.99 15.47
CA PHE A 48 -5.99 0.13 15.07
C PHE A 48 -4.52 -0.29 14.97
N ASP A 49 -4.00 -1.05 15.94
CA ASP A 49 -2.64 -1.58 15.89
C ASP A 49 -2.43 -2.47 14.65
N VAL A 50 -3.39 -3.33 14.28
CA VAL A 50 -3.33 -4.15 13.05
C VAL A 50 -3.27 -3.28 11.79
N LEU A 51 -4.06 -2.22 11.72
CA LEU A 51 -4.05 -1.31 10.57
C LEU A 51 -2.74 -0.52 10.48
N GLN A 52 -2.20 -0.07 11.61
CA GLN A 52 -0.90 0.58 11.67
C GLN A 52 0.21 -0.35 11.19
N ASP A 53 0.25 -1.60 11.70
CA ASP A 53 1.21 -2.61 11.28
C ASP A 53 1.11 -2.92 9.78
N SER A 54 -0.11 -2.93 9.22
CA SER A 54 -0.34 -3.11 7.79
C SER A 54 0.27 -1.96 6.97
N VAL A 55 0.05 -0.71 7.37
CA VAL A 55 0.66 0.46 6.72
C VAL A 55 2.18 0.38 6.76
N ASP A 56 2.75 0.08 7.93
CA ASP A 56 4.19 -0.01 8.12
C ASP A 56 4.81 -1.15 7.30
N LEU A 57 4.11 -2.27 7.17
CA LEU A 57 4.53 -3.39 6.31
C LEU A 57 4.55 -2.96 4.83
N LYS A 58 3.49 -2.29 4.34
CA LYS A 58 3.43 -1.86 2.94
C LYS A 58 4.48 -0.80 2.62
N TRP A 59 4.74 0.10 3.55
CA TRP A 59 5.83 1.06 3.44
C TRP A 59 7.19 0.37 3.35
N ARG A 60 7.49 -0.59 4.24
CA ARG A 60 8.73 -1.36 4.21
C ARG A 60 8.89 -2.11 2.89
N ASN A 61 7.89 -2.85 2.44
CA ASN A 61 7.96 -3.60 1.18
C ASN A 61 8.31 -2.70 -0.01
N MET A 62 7.72 -1.50 -0.08
CA MET A 62 8.03 -0.51 -1.11
C MET A 62 9.47 -0.03 -1.02
N THR A 63 9.93 0.35 0.19
CA THR A 63 11.29 0.85 0.38
C THR A 63 12.36 -0.23 0.20
N GLU A 64 12.07 -1.47 0.55
CA GLU A 64 12.93 -2.63 0.30
C GLU A 64 13.05 -2.94 -1.19
N SER A 65 11.96 -2.83 -1.95
CA SER A 65 12.00 -2.97 -3.42
C SER A 65 12.88 -1.90 -4.06
N ASP A 66 12.79 -0.66 -3.59
CA ASP A 66 13.70 0.42 -4.02
C ASP A 66 15.17 0.13 -3.65
N ASP A 67 15.43 -0.35 -2.44
CA ASP A 67 16.78 -0.71 -2.00
C ASP A 67 17.34 -1.89 -2.82
N GLN A 68 16.50 -2.85 -3.21
CA GLN A 68 16.87 -3.95 -4.11
C GLN A 68 17.23 -3.40 -5.50
N LYS A 69 16.42 -2.49 -6.07
CA LYS A 69 16.70 -1.85 -7.36
C LYS A 69 18.05 -1.11 -7.35
N ILE A 70 18.32 -0.33 -6.32
CA ILE A 70 19.62 0.35 -6.11
C ILE A 70 20.75 -0.69 -6.02
N GLY A 71 20.53 -1.80 -5.30
CA GLY A 71 21.50 -2.88 -5.15
C GLY A 71 21.83 -3.57 -6.47
N VAL A 72 20.80 -3.98 -7.23
CA VAL A 72 20.99 -4.65 -8.54
C VAL A 72 21.64 -3.68 -9.55
N THR A 73 21.26 -2.40 -9.54
CA THR A 73 21.92 -1.40 -10.37
C THR A 73 23.41 -1.28 -10.05
N ARG A 74 23.79 -1.31 -8.78
CA ARG A 74 25.19 -1.33 -8.37
C ARG A 74 25.93 -2.59 -8.87
N LEU A 75 25.30 -3.76 -8.80
CA LEU A 75 25.89 -5.00 -9.30
C LEU A 75 26.11 -4.94 -10.81
N LEU A 76 25.14 -4.40 -11.56
CA LEU A 76 25.28 -4.15 -12.99
C LEU A 76 26.48 -3.23 -13.29
N LEU A 77 26.57 -2.08 -12.62
CA LEU A 77 27.66 -1.13 -12.84
C LEU A 77 29.04 -1.73 -12.53
N ARG A 78 29.15 -2.57 -11.51
CA ARG A 78 30.39 -3.34 -11.23
C ARG A 78 30.70 -4.37 -12.31
N GLU A 79 29.70 -5.08 -12.84
CA GLU A 79 29.87 -6.03 -13.95
C GLU A 79 30.36 -5.32 -15.23
N LEU A 80 29.94 -4.07 -15.44
CA LEU A 80 30.36 -3.27 -16.58
C LEU A 80 31.76 -2.67 -16.42
N GLN A 81 32.25 -2.52 -15.19
CA GLN A 81 33.54 -1.91 -14.91
C GLN A 81 34.68 -2.72 -15.54
N GLY A 82 35.50 -2.05 -16.35
CA GLY A 82 36.65 -2.69 -17.01
C GLY A 82 36.31 -3.56 -18.23
N LYS A 83 35.05 -3.59 -18.68
CA LYS A 83 34.68 -4.27 -19.93
C LYS A 83 35.21 -3.48 -21.14
N PRO A 84 35.69 -4.15 -22.18
CA PRO A 84 36.13 -3.48 -23.42
C PRO A 84 35.03 -2.62 -24.03
N GLY A 85 35.36 -1.42 -24.43
CA GLY A 85 34.43 -0.47 -25.08
C GLY A 85 33.48 0.27 -24.12
N ILE A 86 33.62 0.07 -22.80
CA ILE A 86 32.83 0.80 -21.77
C ILE A 86 33.72 1.84 -21.10
N ASP A 87 33.23 3.09 -21.05
CA ASP A 87 33.90 4.19 -20.36
C ASP A 87 33.85 4.02 -18.84
N ALA A 88 35.01 3.78 -18.24
CA ALA A 88 35.15 3.60 -16.80
C ALA A 88 34.73 4.84 -15.99
N ALA A 89 35.00 6.06 -16.51
CA ALA A 89 34.61 7.30 -15.83
C ALA A 89 33.10 7.48 -15.83
N GLN A 90 32.40 7.12 -16.91
CA GLN A 90 30.96 7.13 -17.01
C GLN A 90 30.34 6.12 -16.00
N VAL A 91 30.84 4.89 -15.94
CA VAL A 91 30.37 3.86 -14.98
C VAL A 91 30.53 4.35 -13.54
N GLN A 92 31.69 4.93 -13.22
CA GLN A 92 31.94 5.50 -11.88
C GLN A 92 30.97 6.63 -11.54
N GLY A 93 30.68 7.51 -12.48
CA GLY A 93 29.72 8.61 -12.31
C GLY A 93 28.29 8.08 -12.03
N LEU A 94 27.88 7.03 -12.76
CA LEU A 94 26.60 6.35 -12.55
C LEU A 94 26.51 5.64 -11.19
N ASP A 95 27.60 4.97 -10.75
CA ASP A 95 27.60 4.34 -9.41
C ASP A 95 27.49 5.37 -8.28
N GLN A 96 28.16 6.52 -8.42
CA GLN A 96 28.00 7.63 -7.47
C GLN A 96 26.58 8.21 -7.47
N ALA A 97 25.95 8.33 -8.65
CA ALA A 97 24.56 8.78 -8.76
C ALA A 97 23.60 7.79 -8.09
N ASN A 98 23.78 6.47 -8.35
CA ASN A 98 23.03 5.40 -7.72
C ASN A 98 23.18 5.40 -6.19
N ALA A 99 24.38 5.57 -5.67
CA ALA A 99 24.64 5.62 -4.23
C ALA A 99 23.96 6.80 -3.52
N ARG A 100 23.70 7.90 -4.24
CA ARG A 100 23.01 9.08 -3.69
C ARG A 100 21.49 8.92 -3.61
N LEU A 101 20.88 8.00 -4.37
CA LEU A 101 19.42 7.81 -4.40
C LEU A 101 18.84 7.55 -3.01
N LYS A 102 19.45 6.62 -2.28
CA LYS A 102 18.96 6.26 -0.93
C LYS A 102 18.84 7.47 0.01
N LYS A 103 19.75 8.44 -0.09
CA LYS A 103 19.73 9.67 0.72
C LYS A 103 18.71 10.70 0.25
N ARG A 104 18.24 10.60 -1.00
CA ARG A 104 17.25 11.50 -1.59
C ARG A 104 15.82 11.01 -1.41
N ARG A 105 15.64 9.73 -1.02
CA ARG A 105 14.31 9.15 -0.87
C ARG A 105 13.53 9.90 0.20
N TYR A 106 12.28 10.24 -0.13
CA TYR A 106 11.32 10.79 0.81
C TYR A 106 10.96 9.77 1.91
N THR A 107 10.46 10.26 3.03
CA THR A 107 9.97 9.43 4.13
C THR A 107 8.44 9.41 4.13
N GLN A 108 7.84 8.49 4.86
CA GLN A 108 6.40 8.44 5.06
C GLN A 108 5.83 9.77 5.59
N LEU A 109 6.56 10.47 6.45
CA LEU A 109 6.16 11.78 6.99
C LEU A 109 6.27 12.92 5.98
N THR A 110 7.21 12.83 5.04
CA THR A 110 7.46 13.88 4.04
C THR A 110 6.72 13.67 2.72
N MET A 111 5.98 12.57 2.57
CA MET A 111 5.18 12.27 1.36
C MET A 111 4.09 13.31 1.07
N SER A 112 3.63 14.06 2.05
CA SER A 112 2.70 15.18 1.81
C SER A 112 3.29 16.27 0.90
N ASN A 113 4.61 16.29 0.71
CA ASN A 113 5.28 17.16 -0.23
C ASN A 113 5.56 16.39 -1.55
N SER A 114 4.69 16.53 -2.54
CA SER A 114 4.81 15.87 -3.85
C SER A 114 6.13 16.21 -4.57
N THR A 115 6.69 17.39 -4.34
CA THR A 115 7.97 17.80 -4.94
C THR A 115 9.10 16.84 -4.55
N LEU A 116 9.11 16.31 -3.32
CA LEU A 116 10.13 15.35 -2.88
C LEU A 116 9.97 14.00 -3.58
N ILE A 117 8.73 13.58 -3.84
CA ILE A 117 8.43 12.37 -4.61
C ILE A 117 8.92 12.55 -6.04
N ASP A 118 8.53 13.65 -6.70
CA ASP A 118 8.93 13.95 -8.07
C ASP A 118 10.46 14.05 -8.24
N GLN A 119 11.15 14.67 -7.29
CA GLN A 119 12.62 14.75 -7.29
C GLN A 119 13.28 13.38 -7.19
N TYR A 120 12.74 12.50 -6.36
CA TYR A 120 13.25 11.15 -6.20
C TYR A 120 12.99 10.31 -7.46
N ASP A 121 11.77 10.33 -7.97
CA ASP A 121 11.37 9.59 -9.17
C ASP A 121 12.18 10.06 -10.40
N ASN A 122 12.29 11.37 -10.61
CA ASN A 122 13.11 11.94 -11.68
C ASN A 122 14.59 11.57 -11.57
N ALA A 123 15.12 11.46 -10.35
CA ALA A 123 16.51 11.04 -10.15
C ALA A 123 16.71 9.55 -10.50
N GLN A 124 15.74 8.67 -10.15
CA GLN A 124 15.76 7.26 -10.56
C GLN A 124 15.65 7.11 -12.07
N ASP A 125 14.68 7.77 -12.69
CA ASP A 125 14.45 7.72 -14.13
C ASP A 125 15.67 8.19 -14.92
N SER A 126 16.28 9.31 -14.49
CA SER A 126 17.48 9.86 -15.12
C SER A 126 18.65 8.89 -15.02
N LEU A 127 18.82 8.24 -13.87
CA LEU A 127 19.85 7.23 -13.68
C LEU A 127 19.64 6.05 -14.62
N LEU A 128 18.43 5.45 -14.64
CA LEU A 128 18.14 4.27 -15.46
C LEU A 128 18.26 4.57 -16.96
N LYS A 129 17.81 5.76 -17.42
CA LYS A 129 17.99 6.22 -18.79
C LYS A 129 19.47 6.34 -19.19
N ALA A 130 20.35 6.64 -18.23
CA ALA A 130 21.79 6.70 -18.48
C ALA A 130 22.48 5.33 -18.36
N VAL A 131 21.98 4.43 -17.51
CA VAL A 131 22.53 3.08 -17.28
C VAL A 131 22.27 2.14 -18.46
N TYR A 132 21.03 2.13 -18.99
CA TYR A 132 20.66 1.16 -20.04
C TYR A 132 21.49 1.22 -21.30
N PRO A 133 21.83 2.39 -21.89
CA PRO A 133 22.70 2.44 -23.07
C PRO A 133 24.13 1.94 -22.80
N VAL A 134 24.63 2.12 -21.58
CA VAL A 134 25.95 1.59 -21.17
C VAL A 134 25.90 0.08 -20.97
N ALA A 135 24.76 -0.41 -20.42
CA ALA A 135 24.55 -1.84 -20.14
C ALA A 135 24.24 -2.66 -21.39
N SER A 136 23.79 -2.03 -22.46
CA SER A 136 23.43 -2.70 -23.73
C SER A 136 23.86 -1.86 -24.93
N PRO A 137 25.17 -1.64 -25.15
CA PRO A 137 25.65 -0.88 -26.28
C PRO A 137 25.20 -1.56 -27.58
N ASN A 138 24.58 -0.80 -28.48
CA ASN A 138 23.99 -1.30 -29.72
C ASN A 138 22.93 -2.41 -29.53
N GLY A 139 22.24 -2.43 -28.39
CA GLY A 139 21.22 -3.44 -28.09
C GLY A 139 21.74 -4.78 -27.59
N ASN A 140 23.06 -4.93 -27.43
CA ASN A 140 23.69 -6.17 -26.96
C ASN A 140 24.32 -5.98 -25.57
N ALA A 141 23.90 -6.75 -24.59
CA ALA A 141 24.52 -6.78 -23.28
C ALA A 141 25.93 -7.41 -23.40
N PRO A 142 26.94 -6.86 -22.70
CA PRO A 142 28.34 -7.35 -22.78
C PRO A 142 28.56 -8.70 -22.12
N SER A 143 27.58 -9.18 -21.34
CA SER A 143 27.60 -10.50 -20.71
C SER A 143 26.18 -10.95 -20.35
N GLU A 144 26.02 -12.25 -20.08
CA GLU A 144 24.76 -12.81 -19.57
C GLU A 144 24.38 -12.22 -18.20
N ASN A 145 25.37 -12.03 -17.32
CA ASN A 145 25.14 -11.38 -16.02
C ASN A 145 24.59 -9.96 -16.18
N ALA A 146 25.17 -9.15 -17.10
CA ALA A 146 24.68 -7.80 -17.36
C ALA A 146 23.22 -7.81 -17.84
N ARG A 147 22.83 -8.78 -18.69
CA ARG A 147 21.45 -8.94 -19.14
C ARG A 147 20.52 -9.27 -17.99
N ASN A 148 20.88 -10.25 -17.15
CA ASN A 148 20.09 -10.66 -15.99
C ASN A 148 19.88 -9.50 -15.00
N PHE A 149 20.91 -8.66 -14.78
CA PHE A 149 20.78 -7.48 -13.94
C PHE A 149 19.85 -6.42 -14.56
N VAL A 150 19.93 -6.18 -15.86
CA VAL A 150 19.01 -5.26 -16.56
C VAL A 150 17.57 -5.74 -16.42
N GLU A 151 17.29 -7.01 -16.66
CA GLU A 151 15.96 -7.60 -16.51
C GLU A 151 15.45 -7.49 -15.08
N GLY A 152 16.32 -7.76 -14.08
CA GLY A 152 15.98 -7.59 -12.66
C GLY A 152 15.63 -6.15 -12.29
N ILE A 153 16.39 -5.17 -12.80
CA ILE A 153 16.09 -3.75 -12.60
C ILE A 153 14.72 -3.38 -13.22
N GLN A 154 14.46 -3.84 -14.44
CA GLN A 154 13.20 -3.56 -15.14
C GLN A 154 11.99 -4.15 -14.40
N GLN A 155 12.11 -5.37 -13.85
CA GLN A 155 11.06 -6.01 -13.04
C GLN A 155 10.79 -5.23 -11.76
N LEU A 156 11.84 -4.81 -11.05
CA LEU A 156 11.71 -4.00 -9.83
C LEU A 156 11.09 -2.63 -10.12
N ASP A 157 11.47 -2.02 -11.24
CA ASP A 157 10.94 -0.72 -11.67
C ASP A 157 9.44 -0.81 -12.04
N ALA A 158 9.05 -1.81 -12.78
CA ALA A 158 7.65 -2.09 -13.12
C ALA A 158 6.77 -2.36 -11.88
N GLY A 159 7.36 -2.88 -10.79
CA GLY A 159 6.66 -3.17 -9.54
C GLY A 159 6.28 -1.94 -8.71
N VAL A 160 6.93 -0.79 -8.92
CA VAL A 160 6.78 0.41 -8.06
C VAL A 160 5.32 0.87 -7.93
N VAL A 161 4.59 0.92 -9.04
CA VAL A 161 3.17 1.32 -9.04
C VAL A 161 2.33 0.39 -8.17
N GLY A 162 2.59 -0.92 -8.25
CA GLY A 162 1.90 -1.92 -7.43
C GLY A 162 2.12 -1.72 -5.93
N PHE A 163 3.34 -1.41 -5.51
CA PHE A 163 3.65 -1.11 -4.11
C PHE A 163 2.96 0.17 -3.63
N ARG A 164 2.95 1.24 -4.43
CA ARG A 164 2.24 2.49 -4.11
C ARG A 164 0.73 2.28 -3.96
N VAL A 165 0.12 1.49 -4.85
CA VAL A 165 -1.31 1.14 -4.75
C VAL A 165 -1.60 0.39 -3.45
N GLN A 166 -0.77 -0.61 -3.09
CA GLN A 166 -0.96 -1.37 -1.85
C GLN A 166 -0.78 -0.49 -0.61
N TYR A 167 0.20 0.41 -0.60
CA TYR A 167 0.39 1.38 0.48
C TYR A 167 -0.82 2.30 0.60
N ASN A 168 -1.29 2.89 -0.51
CA ASN A 168 -2.46 3.77 -0.52
C ASN A 168 -3.72 3.07 0.02
N GLN A 169 -3.93 1.80 -0.32
CA GLN A 169 -5.05 1.01 0.20
C GLN A 169 -4.97 0.84 1.72
N ALA A 170 -3.79 0.49 2.25
CA ALA A 170 -3.58 0.36 3.69
C ALA A 170 -3.76 1.70 4.42
N VAL A 171 -3.23 2.79 3.87
CA VAL A 171 -3.38 4.13 4.45
C VAL A 171 -4.83 4.60 4.45
N ARG A 172 -5.60 4.35 3.39
CA ARG A 172 -7.04 4.70 3.36
C ARG A 172 -7.80 3.96 4.47
N GLN A 173 -7.58 2.65 4.62
CA GLN A 173 -8.21 1.88 5.69
C GLN A 173 -7.83 2.40 7.09
N TYR A 174 -6.56 2.74 7.30
CA TYR A 174 -6.06 3.35 8.53
C TYR A 174 -6.73 4.71 8.79
N ASN A 175 -6.75 5.59 7.80
CA ASN A 175 -7.32 6.93 7.92
C ASN A 175 -8.84 6.91 8.17
N ASP A 176 -9.57 6.02 7.48
CA ASP A 176 -11.01 5.84 7.67
C ASP A 176 -11.32 5.32 9.07
N TYR A 177 -10.53 4.35 9.55
CA TYR A 177 -10.67 3.82 10.90
C TYR A 177 -10.34 4.86 11.97
N LEU A 178 -9.25 5.62 11.78
CA LEU A 178 -8.87 6.73 12.65
C LEU A 178 -9.99 7.77 12.75
N LYS A 179 -10.58 8.16 11.61
CA LYS A 179 -11.67 9.13 11.57
C LYS A 179 -12.91 8.62 12.31
N LEU A 180 -13.24 7.33 12.19
CA LEU A 180 -14.42 6.73 12.80
C LEU A 180 -14.27 6.58 14.32
N HIS A 181 -13.06 6.28 14.80
CA HIS A 181 -12.77 5.93 16.20
C HIS A 181 -11.88 6.94 16.92
N GLN A 182 -11.87 8.20 16.44
CA GLN A 182 -11.00 9.24 16.99
C GLN A 182 -11.18 9.46 18.50
N ALA A 183 -12.43 9.48 18.98
CA ALA A 183 -12.73 9.72 20.39
C ALA A 183 -12.25 8.55 21.28
N GLU A 184 -12.45 7.31 20.85
CA GLU A 184 -11.98 6.13 21.56
C GLU A 184 -10.46 6.06 21.60
N LEU A 185 -9.79 6.34 20.48
CA LEU A 185 -8.34 6.37 20.41
C LEU A 185 -7.75 7.49 21.31
N GLN A 186 -8.36 8.66 21.32
CA GLN A 186 -7.96 9.73 22.23
C GLN A 186 -8.11 9.35 23.69
N SER A 187 -9.17 8.62 24.05
CA SER A 187 -9.41 8.16 25.42
C SER A 187 -8.39 7.14 25.92
N LEU A 188 -7.72 6.41 25.01
CA LEU A 188 -6.65 5.49 25.35
C LEU A 188 -5.37 6.21 25.84
N GLY A 189 -5.17 7.47 25.47
CA GLY A 189 -3.99 8.22 25.83
C GLY A 189 -2.70 7.74 25.13
N GLY A 190 -1.55 8.19 25.64
CA GLY A 190 -0.23 7.76 25.14
C GLY A 190 -0.08 7.93 23.63
N LYS A 191 0.43 6.90 22.93
CA LYS A 191 0.68 6.92 21.49
C LYS A 191 -0.59 7.10 20.64
N TYR A 192 -1.78 6.76 21.17
CA TYR A 192 -3.04 6.83 20.44
C TYR A 192 -3.67 8.22 20.43
N ALA A 193 -3.42 9.04 21.43
CA ALA A 193 -4.03 10.36 21.57
C ALA A 193 -3.58 11.37 20.50
N GLY A 194 -2.37 11.18 19.97
CA GLY A 194 -1.75 12.10 19.02
C GLY A 194 -1.69 11.60 17.58
N VAL A 195 -2.36 10.48 17.26
CA VAL A 195 -2.32 9.90 15.90
C VAL A 195 -2.97 10.82 14.88
N LYS A 196 -2.37 10.91 13.70
CA LYS A 196 -2.81 11.76 12.60
C LYS A 196 -3.03 10.91 11.33
N PRO A 197 -3.88 11.38 10.43
CA PRO A 197 -3.99 10.77 9.11
C PRO A 197 -2.64 10.76 8.39
N LEU A 198 -2.39 9.68 7.66
CA LEU A 198 -1.20 9.51 6.85
C LEU A 198 -1.47 9.94 5.40
N PRO A 199 -0.45 10.49 4.72
CA PRO A 199 -0.58 10.87 3.32
C PRO A 199 -0.62 9.64 2.40
N VAL A 200 -1.26 9.81 1.24
CA VAL A 200 -1.24 8.88 0.10
C VAL A 200 -0.40 9.45 -1.04
N PHE A 201 0.03 8.59 -1.98
CA PHE A 201 0.64 9.02 -3.24
C PHE A 201 -0.37 9.71 -4.15
#